data_9b731fd184901ca8f4b99d7ab8ca7681
#
_entry.id   9b731fd184901ca8f4b99d7ab8ca7681
#
_cell.length_a   1.000
_cell.length_b   1.000
_cell.length_c   1.000
_cell.angle_alpha   90.00
_cell.angle_beta   90.00
_cell.angle_gamma   90.00
#
_symmetry.space_group_name_H-M   'P 1'
#
loop_
_entity.id
_entity.type
_entity.pdbx_description
1 polymer ?
#
loop_
_entity_poly.entity_id
_entity_poly.type
_entity_poly.pdbx_seq_one_letter_code
_entity_poly.pdbx_strand_id
1 'polypeptide(L)'
;MAEKALLDSFLCCHICSETFREPVSLGCNHSFCSSCLDNFWDQNKNKNCPVCKRKCSKGLGMNFSLKELADKYAGREKAGESRDRTEEGRKDKYCIPDEDRELVCSKHKDEPKWFCEVEQRAVCHVCESPDDHEHTVIPLQQAVKDLKEKLTSDIESLQDKRTKCEDIEETYNEIVQYSKKQLVSTERQIRGEFEKLHQFLREEQKARLAALREEEEEKGKMIVRERKNIQDQITSFTESITAVKHELQKQDVPFLKSYKHIQTSSRAQCTQLDPQLVSGVLIDVAKHLGNLQFRVWEKMQGMINYTPVILDPNTAYGTLSLSDDLTSVSQMGSKQHLPDNLERNMIYAIVLGSEGFSSGMHSWEVHVEVGDHSHWYIGVAKESINRKGEASVTPEYGYWAIKLKSAKYNAGDKTLTLKRRPRGIKVQLDYDRGKVSFYDSKDMTHIHTYNDTFTEKLYPYFSTGKAGDAIHPDIQICQSEVSLTVKSFQ
;
A
#
# COMPACT_ATOMS: atom_id res chain seq x y z
N MET A 1 -14.70 18.17 -15.00
CA MET A 1 -15.93 17.34 -15.04
C MET A 1 -15.79 16.07 -14.19
N ALA A 2 -14.65 15.40 -14.15
CA ALA A 2 -14.45 14.18 -13.32
C ALA A 2 -14.50 14.43 -11.80
N GLU A 3 -13.97 15.55 -11.31
CA GLU A 3 -13.99 15.89 -9.87
C GLU A 3 -15.41 16.15 -9.34
N LYS A 4 -16.27 16.75 -10.15
CA LYS A 4 -17.66 17.02 -9.75
C LYS A 4 -18.45 15.72 -9.63
N ALA A 5 -18.27 14.78 -10.56
CA ALA A 5 -18.92 13.46 -10.52
C ALA A 5 -18.44 12.61 -9.32
N LEU A 6 -17.18 12.78 -8.88
CA LEU A 6 -16.66 12.09 -7.71
C LEU A 6 -17.28 12.65 -6.41
N LEU A 7 -17.39 13.98 -6.27
CA LEU A 7 -18.02 14.61 -5.12
C LEU A 7 -19.53 14.31 -5.04
N ASP A 8 -20.22 14.23 -6.18
CA ASP A 8 -21.62 13.83 -6.25
C ASP A 8 -21.83 12.43 -5.62
N SER A 9 -20.90 11.48 -5.86
CA SER A 9 -21.03 10.12 -5.30
C SER A 9 -20.88 10.08 -3.78
N PHE A 10 -20.14 11.02 -3.16
CA PHE A 10 -19.91 11.06 -1.72
C PHE A 10 -20.92 11.91 -0.95
N LEU A 11 -21.54 12.88 -1.61
CA LEU A 11 -22.47 13.84 -0.98
C LEU A 11 -23.92 13.59 -1.31
N CYS A 12 -24.25 12.48 -1.98
CA CYS A 12 -25.62 12.11 -2.34
C CYS A 12 -26.20 11.00 -1.46
N CYS A 13 -27.47 11.15 -1.13
CA CYS A 13 -28.24 10.14 -0.41
C CYS A 13 -28.62 8.98 -1.34
N HIS A 14 -28.27 7.75 -0.98
CA HIS A 14 -28.57 6.54 -1.78
C HIS A 14 -30.07 6.19 -1.90
N ILE A 15 -30.96 6.91 -1.19
CA ILE A 15 -32.41 6.69 -1.28
C ILE A 15 -33.04 7.66 -2.29
N CYS A 16 -32.71 8.95 -2.22
CA CYS A 16 -33.29 9.95 -3.14
C CYS A 16 -32.36 10.37 -4.27
N SER A 17 -31.10 9.94 -4.26
CA SER A 17 -30.04 10.33 -5.21
C SER A 17 -29.77 11.84 -5.30
N GLU A 18 -30.24 12.61 -4.32
CA GLU A 18 -29.97 14.05 -4.18
C GLU A 18 -28.88 14.29 -3.12
N THR A 19 -28.27 15.47 -3.15
CA THR A 19 -27.34 15.95 -2.12
C THR A 19 -27.99 15.89 -0.75
N PHE A 20 -27.28 15.40 0.26
CA PHE A 20 -27.79 15.21 1.61
C PHE A 20 -28.53 16.44 2.15
N ARG A 21 -29.70 16.18 2.77
CA ARG A 21 -30.46 17.13 3.59
C ARG A 21 -30.62 16.53 4.97
N GLU A 22 -30.11 17.22 5.98
CA GLU A 22 -30.10 16.73 7.38
C GLU A 22 -29.59 15.27 7.49
N PRO A 23 -28.33 15.02 7.08
CA PRO A 23 -27.79 13.67 7.03
C PRO A 23 -27.69 13.04 8.41
N VAL A 24 -28.10 11.77 8.49
CA VAL A 24 -27.93 10.92 9.67
C VAL A 24 -27.02 9.74 9.30
N SER A 25 -26.09 9.42 10.18
CA SER A 25 -25.15 8.31 9.99
C SER A 25 -25.57 7.13 10.87
N LEU A 26 -25.64 5.94 10.26
CA LEU A 26 -25.94 4.69 10.96
C LEU A 26 -24.66 4.09 11.57
N GLY A 27 -24.80 3.21 12.54
CA GLY A 27 -23.67 2.50 13.16
C GLY A 27 -22.83 1.61 12.20
N CYS A 28 -23.26 1.46 10.95
CA CYS A 28 -22.52 0.81 9.87
C CYS A 28 -21.81 1.82 8.92
N ASN A 29 -21.70 3.08 9.32
CA ASN A 29 -21.10 4.22 8.58
C ASN A 29 -21.79 4.60 7.26
N HIS A 30 -22.98 4.10 6.97
CA HIS A 30 -23.79 4.59 5.86
C HIS A 30 -24.63 5.79 6.31
N SER A 31 -24.69 6.83 5.47
CA SER A 31 -25.41 8.07 5.73
C SER A 31 -26.56 8.26 4.75
N PHE A 32 -27.67 8.86 5.23
CA PHE A 32 -28.89 9.12 4.47
C PHE A 32 -29.51 10.42 4.93
N CYS A 33 -30.35 11.05 4.12
CA CYS A 33 -31.21 12.10 4.62
C CYS A 33 -32.12 11.53 5.71
N SER A 34 -32.34 12.27 6.80
CA SER A 34 -33.18 11.83 7.91
C SER A 34 -34.57 11.41 7.42
N SER A 35 -35.25 12.28 6.68
CA SER A 35 -36.60 12.00 6.14
C SER A 35 -36.64 10.80 5.17
N CYS A 36 -35.61 10.60 4.37
CA CYS A 36 -35.53 9.46 3.45
C CYS A 36 -35.40 8.13 4.19
N LEU A 37 -34.61 8.12 5.27
CA LEU A 37 -34.38 6.94 6.08
C LEU A 37 -35.64 6.56 6.89
N ASP A 38 -36.28 7.54 7.47
CA ASP A 38 -37.54 7.35 8.22
C ASP A 38 -38.64 6.77 7.30
N ASN A 39 -38.87 7.36 6.13
CA ASN A 39 -39.79 6.85 5.12
C ASN A 39 -39.47 5.42 4.68
N PHE A 40 -38.19 5.09 4.49
CA PHE A 40 -37.77 3.74 4.11
C PHE A 40 -38.07 2.72 5.21
N TRP A 41 -37.84 3.06 6.48
CA TRP A 41 -38.12 2.19 7.61
C TRP A 41 -39.61 1.99 7.86
N ASP A 42 -40.41 3.04 7.69
CA ASP A 42 -41.86 2.98 7.84
C ASP A 42 -42.49 2.06 6.79
N GLN A 43 -42.04 2.15 5.54
CA GLN A 43 -42.50 1.28 4.45
C GLN A 43 -42.09 -0.17 4.64
N ASN A 44 -40.86 -0.44 5.09
CA ASN A 44 -40.33 -1.80 5.22
C ASN A 44 -40.58 -2.43 6.60
N LYS A 45 -41.14 -1.71 7.56
CA LYS A 45 -41.44 -2.14 8.96
C LYS A 45 -40.19 -2.77 9.64
N ASN A 46 -38.99 -2.40 9.24
CA ASN A 46 -37.76 -2.84 9.86
C ASN A 46 -36.72 -1.70 9.90
N LYS A 47 -35.82 -1.74 10.89
CA LYS A 47 -34.75 -0.74 11.07
C LYS A 47 -33.40 -1.26 10.55
N ASN A 48 -33.38 -1.79 9.34
CA ASN A 48 -32.14 -2.23 8.69
C ASN A 48 -31.56 -1.11 7.80
N CYS A 49 -30.24 -1.11 7.66
CA CYS A 49 -29.57 -0.20 6.72
C CYS A 49 -30.02 -0.50 5.27
N PRO A 50 -30.47 0.49 4.50
CA PRO A 50 -30.86 0.31 3.09
C PRO A 50 -29.77 -0.31 2.20
N VAL A 51 -28.49 0.03 2.47
CA VAL A 51 -27.33 -0.41 1.68
C VAL A 51 -26.83 -1.78 2.11
N CYS A 52 -26.40 -1.94 3.38
CA CYS A 52 -25.74 -3.17 3.83
C CYS A 52 -26.65 -4.15 4.57
N LYS A 53 -27.93 -3.85 4.74
CA LYS A 53 -28.97 -4.67 5.40
C LYS A 53 -28.69 -5.00 6.88
N ARG A 54 -27.65 -4.44 7.49
CA ARG A 54 -27.36 -4.64 8.92
C ARG A 54 -28.43 -3.99 9.78
N LYS A 55 -28.80 -4.65 10.86
CA LYS A 55 -29.76 -4.12 11.83
C LYS A 55 -29.15 -2.97 12.62
N CYS A 56 -29.82 -1.83 12.69
CA CYS A 56 -29.35 -0.65 13.40
C CYS A 56 -29.91 -0.65 14.82
N SER A 57 -29.04 -0.77 15.83
CA SER A 57 -29.42 -0.91 17.25
C SER A 57 -29.20 0.35 18.09
N LYS A 58 -28.68 1.44 17.54
CA LYS A 58 -28.40 2.70 18.29
C LYS A 58 -28.97 3.91 17.59
N GLY A 59 -29.31 4.91 18.40
CA GLY A 59 -29.96 6.16 17.99
C GLY A 59 -29.18 6.87 16.86
N LEU A 60 -29.97 7.45 15.98
CA LEU A 60 -29.51 8.24 14.85
C LEU A 60 -28.87 9.54 15.35
N GLY A 61 -27.60 9.70 15.15
CA GLY A 61 -26.92 10.98 15.34
C GLY A 61 -26.92 11.79 14.05
N MET A 62 -27.31 13.06 14.11
CA MET A 62 -27.14 13.99 12.98
C MET A 62 -25.66 14.17 12.69
N ASN A 63 -25.24 13.98 11.44
CA ASN A 63 -23.88 14.22 11.01
C ASN A 63 -23.72 15.68 10.56
N PHE A 64 -23.35 16.55 11.51
CA PHE A 64 -23.22 17.99 11.28
C PHE A 64 -22.12 18.31 10.25
N SER A 65 -21.00 17.61 10.25
CA SER A 65 -19.91 17.82 9.28
C SER A 65 -20.36 17.50 7.86
N LEU A 66 -21.08 16.39 7.70
CA LEU A 66 -21.62 16.00 6.39
C LEU A 66 -22.75 16.95 5.93
N LYS A 67 -23.52 17.52 6.87
CA LYS A 67 -24.53 18.55 6.57
C LYS A 67 -23.87 19.81 6.02
N GLU A 68 -22.86 20.34 6.72
CA GLU A 68 -22.16 21.55 6.32
C GLU A 68 -21.51 21.41 4.93
N LEU A 69 -20.85 20.27 4.67
CA LEU A 69 -20.26 19.96 3.36
C LEU A 69 -21.32 19.86 2.27
N ALA A 70 -22.44 19.18 2.53
CA ALA A 70 -23.52 19.03 1.57
C ALA A 70 -24.22 20.36 1.27
N ASP A 71 -24.41 21.23 2.27
CA ASP A 71 -25.03 22.55 2.12
C ASP A 71 -24.12 23.50 1.32
N LYS A 72 -22.80 23.50 1.58
CA LYS A 72 -21.81 24.23 0.77
C LYS A 72 -21.78 23.75 -0.66
N TYR A 73 -21.73 22.43 -0.87
CA TYR A 73 -21.71 21.84 -2.20
C TYR A 73 -22.98 22.10 -3.00
N ALA A 74 -24.15 22.08 -2.35
CA ALA A 74 -25.45 22.34 -2.98
C ALA A 74 -25.75 23.84 -3.19
N GLY A 75 -24.83 24.73 -2.79
CA GLY A 75 -25.04 26.18 -2.84
C GLY A 75 -26.18 26.67 -1.94
N ARG A 76 -26.51 25.91 -0.87
CA ARG A 76 -27.58 26.23 0.09
C ARG A 76 -27.12 27.18 1.19
N GLU A 77 -25.90 27.72 1.12
CA GLU A 77 -25.52 28.88 1.92
C GLU A 77 -26.45 30.01 1.51
N LYS A 78 -27.25 30.47 2.48
CA LYS A 78 -28.11 31.63 2.27
C LYS A 78 -27.27 32.77 1.76
N ALA A 79 -27.54 33.20 0.52
CA ALA A 79 -27.04 34.45 0.04
C ALA A 79 -27.40 35.50 1.10
N GLY A 80 -26.38 36.01 1.76
CA GLY A 80 -26.55 37.04 2.77
C GLY A 80 -27.19 38.24 2.09
N GLU A 81 -28.48 38.44 2.32
CA GLU A 81 -29.06 39.77 2.14
C GLU A 81 -28.27 40.70 3.03
N SER A 82 -27.53 41.59 2.36
CA SER A 82 -26.99 42.77 2.99
C SER A 82 -28.15 43.62 3.53
N ARG A 83 -28.46 43.43 4.77
CA ARG A 83 -29.24 44.38 5.58
C ARG A 83 -28.40 44.70 6.79
N ASP A 84 -27.92 45.95 6.70
CA ASP A 84 -27.53 46.78 7.80
C ASP A 84 -28.54 46.60 8.94
N ARG A 85 -28.20 45.80 9.94
CA ARG A 85 -28.84 45.72 11.24
C ARG A 85 -27.79 45.31 12.25
N THR A 86 -27.35 46.33 12.95
CA THR A 86 -26.97 46.32 14.36
C THR A 86 -26.75 44.91 14.96
N GLU A 87 -25.56 44.79 15.50
CA GLU A 87 -25.16 43.72 16.41
C GLU A 87 -26.20 43.47 17.50
N GLU A 88 -27.18 42.60 17.24
CA GLU A 88 -28.03 42.05 18.28
C GLU A 88 -28.42 40.64 17.88
N GLY A 89 -27.88 39.65 18.62
CA GLY A 89 -28.52 38.37 18.76
C GLY A 89 -27.81 37.11 18.24
N ARG A 90 -26.60 36.80 18.69
CA ARG A 90 -26.25 35.45 19.05
C ARG A 90 -25.81 35.42 20.50
N LYS A 91 -26.79 35.44 21.36
CA LYS A 91 -26.61 35.02 22.76
C LYS A 91 -26.43 33.50 22.77
N ASP A 92 -25.19 33.02 22.63
CA ASP A 92 -24.80 31.79 23.28
C ASP A 92 -25.16 31.97 24.74
N LYS A 93 -25.80 30.96 25.31
CA LYS A 93 -26.19 30.91 26.73
C LYS A 93 -24.96 30.86 27.63
N TYR A 94 -24.14 31.87 27.59
CA TYR A 94 -23.44 32.37 28.76
C TYR A 94 -24.44 33.32 29.41
N CYS A 95 -24.95 32.97 30.60
CA CYS A 95 -25.67 33.89 31.45
C CYS A 95 -24.70 35.08 31.72
N ILE A 96 -24.86 36.15 30.93
CA ILE A 96 -24.38 37.47 31.33
C ILE A 96 -25.33 37.89 32.41
N PRO A 97 -24.87 38.08 33.68
CA PRO A 97 -25.73 38.67 34.70
C PRO A 97 -26.14 40.06 34.25
N ASP A 98 -27.42 40.42 34.45
CA ASP A 98 -27.94 41.79 34.30
C ASP A 98 -26.99 42.80 34.91
N GLU A 99 -26.38 43.69 34.10
CA GLU A 99 -25.41 44.69 34.52
C GLU A 99 -26.01 45.86 35.31
N ASP A 100 -27.29 45.84 35.65
CA ASP A 100 -27.98 46.93 36.37
C ASP A 100 -28.61 46.49 37.71
N ARG A 101 -28.16 45.39 38.31
CA ARG A 101 -28.46 45.20 39.73
C ARG A 101 -27.39 45.82 40.56
N GLU A 102 -27.74 46.93 41.24
CA GLU A 102 -26.93 47.57 42.30
C GLU A 102 -26.21 46.48 43.11
N LEU A 103 -24.87 46.57 43.16
CA LEU A 103 -23.95 45.73 43.91
C LEU A 103 -24.20 45.91 45.42
N VAL A 104 -25.31 45.35 45.92
CA VAL A 104 -25.67 45.32 47.35
C VAL A 104 -25.55 43.88 47.88
N CYS A 105 -25.13 43.74 49.09
CA CYS A 105 -25.11 42.43 49.76
C CYS A 105 -26.50 41.78 49.70
N SER A 106 -26.62 40.51 49.30
CA SER A 106 -27.86 39.77 49.15
C SER A 106 -28.66 39.62 50.47
N LYS A 107 -28.02 39.71 51.62
CA LYS A 107 -28.61 39.60 52.95
C LYS A 107 -28.87 40.95 53.60
N HIS A 108 -27.98 41.93 53.37
CA HIS A 108 -28.05 43.26 54.00
C HIS A 108 -27.89 44.28 52.83
N LYS A 109 -28.68 45.22 52.68
CA LYS A 109 -28.65 46.16 51.53
C LYS A 109 -27.48 47.16 51.56
N ASP A 110 -26.37 46.78 52.14
CA ASP A 110 -25.13 47.56 52.26
C ASP A 110 -24.13 47.23 51.14
N GLU A 111 -23.27 48.20 50.79
CA GLU A 111 -22.24 48.06 49.76
C GLU A 111 -21.20 46.99 50.21
N PRO A 112 -20.90 45.96 49.42
CA PRO A 112 -19.94 44.91 49.77
C PRO A 112 -18.54 45.46 49.70
N LYS A 113 -17.75 45.28 50.78
CA LYS A 113 -16.32 45.66 50.84
C LYS A 113 -15.37 44.44 50.98
N TRP A 114 -15.94 43.27 51.19
CA TRP A 114 -15.23 42.01 51.40
C TRP A 114 -15.68 40.92 50.47
N PHE A 115 -14.83 39.90 50.25
CA PHE A 115 -15.13 38.75 49.41
C PHE A 115 -14.90 37.46 50.23
N CYS A 116 -15.90 36.60 50.23
CA CYS A 116 -15.78 35.24 50.81
C CYS A 116 -15.17 34.27 49.78
N GLU A 117 -14.00 33.75 50.08
CA GLU A 117 -13.29 32.84 49.18
C GLU A 117 -14.00 31.49 49.04
N VAL A 118 -14.73 31.05 50.07
CA VAL A 118 -15.45 29.73 50.08
C VAL A 118 -16.75 29.87 49.29
N GLU A 119 -17.56 30.91 49.57
CA GLU A 119 -18.84 31.14 48.88
C GLU A 119 -18.72 31.82 47.51
N GLN A 120 -17.51 32.28 47.16
CA GLN A 120 -17.21 32.96 45.88
C GLN A 120 -18.13 34.16 45.62
N ARG A 121 -18.41 34.96 46.68
CA ARG A 121 -19.30 36.15 46.58
C ARG A 121 -18.82 37.31 47.39
N ALA A 122 -19.24 38.50 46.98
CA ALA A 122 -18.99 39.72 47.74
C ALA A 122 -19.94 39.83 48.92
N VAL A 123 -19.41 40.26 50.08
CA VAL A 123 -20.16 40.36 51.34
C VAL A 123 -19.95 41.74 51.95
N CYS A 124 -20.96 42.25 52.70
CA CYS A 124 -20.88 43.52 53.40
C CYS A 124 -20.23 43.37 54.82
N HIS A 125 -19.96 44.48 55.50
CA HIS A 125 -19.31 44.49 56.82
C HIS A 125 -20.13 43.82 57.91
N VAL A 126 -21.47 43.71 57.77
CA VAL A 126 -22.33 42.97 58.71
C VAL A 126 -22.14 41.46 58.57
N CYS A 127 -21.89 40.98 57.37
CA CYS A 127 -21.55 39.57 57.10
C CYS A 127 -20.13 39.18 57.46
N GLU A 128 -19.24 40.11 57.75
CA GLU A 128 -17.84 39.87 58.21
C GLU A 128 -17.78 39.48 59.67
N SER A 129 -18.89 39.75 60.46
CA SER A 129 -18.90 39.47 61.90
C SER A 129 -18.65 37.99 62.20
N PRO A 130 -17.82 37.63 63.22
CA PRO A 130 -17.51 36.25 63.54
C PRO A 130 -18.71 35.38 63.92
N ASP A 131 -19.81 35.99 64.27
CA ASP A 131 -21.08 35.29 64.61
C ASP A 131 -21.87 34.85 63.38
N ASP A 132 -21.60 35.41 62.18
CA ASP A 132 -22.35 35.17 60.93
C ASP A 132 -21.52 34.45 59.83
N HIS A 133 -20.18 34.39 59.95
CA HIS A 133 -19.31 33.83 58.92
C HIS A 133 -18.20 32.98 59.55
N GLU A 134 -18.23 31.66 59.34
CA GLU A 134 -17.15 30.73 59.68
C GLU A 134 -16.04 30.69 58.62
N HIS A 135 -16.10 31.47 57.54
CA HIS A 135 -15.21 31.40 56.39
C HIS A 135 -14.27 32.61 56.31
N THR A 136 -13.10 32.40 55.67
CA THR A 136 -12.12 33.42 55.44
C THR A 136 -12.66 34.46 54.41
N VAL A 137 -12.62 35.72 54.78
CA VAL A 137 -12.99 36.86 53.94
C VAL A 137 -11.77 37.74 53.69
N ILE A 138 -11.63 38.24 52.47
CA ILE A 138 -10.52 39.13 52.08
C ILE A 138 -11.10 40.45 51.50
N PRO A 139 -10.33 41.55 51.50
CA PRO A 139 -10.77 42.79 50.88
C PRO A 139 -11.19 42.57 49.42
N LEU A 140 -12.32 43.17 49.03
CA LEU A 140 -12.89 43.00 47.70
C LEU A 140 -11.91 43.40 46.59
N GLN A 141 -11.15 44.46 46.76
CA GLN A 141 -10.14 44.88 45.77
C GLN A 141 -9.01 43.85 45.60
N GLN A 142 -8.57 43.22 46.68
CA GLN A 142 -7.59 42.14 46.60
C GLN A 142 -8.16 40.93 45.89
N ALA A 143 -9.37 40.51 46.25
CA ALA A 143 -10.04 39.38 45.59
C ALA A 143 -10.19 39.59 44.08
N VAL A 144 -10.64 40.79 43.68
CA VAL A 144 -10.79 41.15 42.25
C VAL A 144 -9.44 41.10 41.54
N LYS A 145 -8.36 41.55 42.16
CA LYS A 145 -7.01 41.46 41.58
C LYS A 145 -6.59 40.02 41.37
N ASP A 146 -6.70 39.20 42.42
CA ASP A 146 -6.27 37.82 42.42
C ASP A 146 -7.10 36.95 41.42
N LEU A 147 -8.43 37.21 41.34
CA LEU A 147 -9.30 36.54 40.36
C LEU A 147 -9.01 36.98 38.91
N LYS A 148 -8.71 38.26 38.66
CA LYS A 148 -8.29 38.74 37.36
C LYS A 148 -6.96 38.14 36.93
N GLU A 149 -5.98 38.01 37.84
CA GLU A 149 -4.70 37.36 37.57
C GLU A 149 -4.88 35.87 37.21
N LYS A 150 -5.75 35.13 37.94
CA LYS A 150 -6.10 33.75 37.60
C LYS A 150 -6.72 33.61 36.21
N LEU A 151 -7.72 34.47 35.88
CA LEU A 151 -8.35 34.46 34.56
C LEU A 151 -7.37 34.82 33.44
N THR A 152 -6.42 35.70 33.70
CA THR A 152 -5.36 36.06 32.73
C THR A 152 -4.49 34.86 32.45
N SER A 153 -4.08 34.10 33.47
CA SER A 153 -3.33 32.83 33.30
C SER A 153 -4.12 31.77 32.56
N ASP A 154 -5.44 31.69 32.81
CA ASP A 154 -6.32 30.75 32.08
C ASP A 154 -6.43 31.15 30.59
N ILE A 155 -6.51 32.45 30.27
CA ILE A 155 -6.50 32.94 28.89
C ILE A 155 -5.19 32.58 28.19
N GLU A 156 -4.05 32.78 28.82
CA GLU A 156 -2.74 32.41 28.26
C GLU A 156 -2.67 30.90 27.96
N SER A 157 -3.15 30.07 28.90
CA SER A 157 -3.23 28.63 28.71
C SER A 157 -4.16 28.21 27.53
N LEU A 158 -5.31 28.89 27.41
CA LEU A 158 -6.24 28.63 26.29
C LEU A 158 -5.66 29.09 24.95
N GLN A 159 -4.95 30.22 24.91
CA GLN A 159 -4.26 30.69 23.72
C GLN A 159 -3.17 29.71 23.26
N ASP A 160 -2.36 29.19 24.18
CA ASP A 160 -1.36 28.18 23.88
C ASP A 160 -1.99 26.90 23.31
N LYS A 161 -3.09 26.43 23.93
CA LYS A 161 -3.84 25.27 23.40
C LYS A 161 -4.41 25.52 22.00
N ARG A 162 -4.96 26.72 21.76
CA ARG A 162 -5.48 27.10 20.44
C ARG A 162 -4.39 27.07 19.38
N THR A 163 -3.23 27.67 19.66
CA THR A 163 -2.09 27.66 18.73
C THR A 163 -1.65 26.24 18.40
N LYS A 164 -1.55 25.35 19.41
CA LYS A 164 -1.23 23.94 19.18
C LYS A 164 -2.27 23.22 18.30
N CYS A 165 -3.55 23.57 18.43
CA CYS A 165 -4.59 23.01 17.56
C CYS A 165 -4.46 23.53 16.12
N GLU A 166 -4.17 24.82 15.95
CA GLU A 166 -3.93 25.45 14.65
C GLU A 166 -2.74 24.80 13.92
N ASP A 167 -1.62 24.56 14.62
CA ASP A 167 -0.42 23.87 14.09
C ASP A 167 -0.75 22.43 13.64
N ILE A 168 -1.54 21.70 14.44
CA ILE A 168 -1.97 20.34 14.10
C ILE A 168 -2.91 20.34 12.89
N GLU A 169 -3.83 21.30 12.79
CA GLU A 169 -4.73 21.45 11.64
C GLU A 169 -3.94 21.69 10.34
N GLU A 170 -2.93 22.57 10.38
CA GLU A 170 -2.05 22.82 9.26
C GLU A 170 -1.31 21.53 8.82
N THR A 171 -0.78 20.77 9.78
CA THR A 171 -0.14 19.46 9.51
C THR A 171 -1.10 18.48 8.85
N TYR A 172 -2.35 18.39 9.30
CA TYR A 172 -3.36 17.54 8.65
C TYR A 172 -3.68 17.99 7.22
N ASN A 173 -3.72 19.30 6.96
CA ASN A 173 -3.91 19.83 5.61
C ASN A 173 -2.75 19.42 4.68
N GLU A 174 -1.51 19.48 5.15
CA GLU A 174 -0.34 18.97 4.41
C GLU A 174 -0.44 17.48 4.15
N ILE A 175 -0.80 16.67 5.15
CA ILE A 175 -0.99 15.23 5.02
C ILE A 175 -2.04 14.91 3.94
N VAL A 176 -3.18 15.59 3.94
CA VAL A 176 -4.24 15.39 2.92
C VAL A 176 -3.72 15.69 1.51
N GLN A 177 -2.97 16.79 1.33
CA GLN A 177 -2.42 17.13 0.02
C GLN A 177 -1.37 16.13 -0.45
N TYR A 178 -0.52 15.68 0.46
CA TYR A 178 0.51 14.68 0.18
C TYR A 178 -0.10 13.31 -0.16
N SER A 179 -1.10 12.87 0.61
CA SER A 179 -1.82 11.61 0.37
C SER A 179 -2.45 11.54 -1.03
N LYS A 180 -3.02 12.66 -1.51
CA LYS A 180 -3.54 12.74 -2.89
C LYS A 180 -2.45 12.56 -3.94
N LYS A 181 -1.26 13.12 -3.71
CA LYS A 181 -0.11 12.93 -4.60
C LYS A 181 0.39 11.49 -4.57
N GLN A 182 0.48 10.88 -3.38
CA GLN A 182 0.83 9.46 -3.23
C GLN A 182 -0.15 8.57 -3.99
N LEU A 183 -1.46 8.78 -3.85
CA LEU A 183 -2.49 8.01 -4.56
C LEU A 183 -2.23 8.00 -6.07
N VAL A 184 -2.08 9.16 -6.68
CA VAL A 184 -1.87 9.28 -8.13
C VAL A 184 -0.57 8.59 -8.59
N SER A 185 0.50 8.73 -7.81
CA SER A 185 1.79 8.08 -8.11
C SER A 185 1.68 6.56 -8.00
N THR A 186 1.09 6.06 -6.91
CA THR A 186 0.94 4.63 -6.65
C THR A 186 0.02 3.96 -7.67
N GLU A 187 -1.10 4.59 -8.05
CA GLU A 187 -1.96 4.08 -9.13
C GLU A 187 -1.19 3.94 -10.46
N ARG A 188 -0.35 4.91 -10.79
CA ARG A 188 0.47 4.85 -12.02
C ARG A 188 1.45 3.68 -11.98
N GLN A 189 2.12 3.48 -10.85
CA GLN A 189 3.07 2.37 -10.67
C GLN A 189 2.36 1.02 -10.76
N ILE A 190 1.24 0.84 -10.06
CA ILE A 190 0.42 -0.39 -10.14
C ILE A 190 0.03 -0.68 -11.60
N ARG A 191 -0.48 0.31 -12.34
CA ARG A 191 -0.85 0.14 -13.75
C ARG A 191 0.37 -0.25 -14.61
N GLY A 192 1.55 0.33 -14.34
CA GLY A 192 2.79 0.00 -15.02
C GLY A 192 3.21 -1.45 -14.83
N GLU A 193 3.13 -1.96 -13.59
CA GLU A 193 3.46 -3.36 -13.30
C GLU A 193 2.48 -4.33 -13.96
N PHE A 194 1.17 -4.05 -13.91
CA PHE A 194 0.18 -4.86 -14.61
C PHE A 194 0.37 -4.85 -16.13
N GLU A 195 0.78 -3.71 -16.72
CA GLU A 195 1.03 -3.66 -18.16
C GLU A 195 2.22 -4.52 -18.59
N LYS A 196 3.29 -4.60 -17.77
CA LYS A 196 4.41 -5.55 -18.00
C LYS A 196 3.92 -7.00 -18.04
N LEU A 197 3.05 -7.39 -17.08
CA LEU A 197 2.47 -8.73 -17.04
C LEU A 197 1.57 -9.00 -18.26
N HIS A 198 0.72 -8.06 -18.63
CA HIS A 198 -0.13 -8.17 -19.81
C HIS A 198 0.69 -8.28 -21.10
N GLN A 199 1.76 -7.52 -21.24
CA GLN A 199 2.65 -7.61 -22.39
C GLN A 199 3.30 -8.97 -22.49
N PHE A 200 3.84 -9.50 -21.41
CA PHE A 200 4.39 -10.85 -21.38
C PHE A 200 3.36 -11.91 -21.82
N LEU A 201 2.14 -11.85 -21.27
CA LEU A 201 1.08 -12.80 -21.63
C LEU A 201 0.71 -12.71 -23.11
N ARG A 202 0.65 -11.51 -23.70
CA ARG A 202 0.39 -11.30 -25.13
C ARG A 202 1.52 -11.87 -26.00
N GLU A 203 2.76 -11.65 -25.61
CA GLU A 203 3.93 -12.16 -26.34
C GLU A 203 4.02 -13.68 -26.28
N GLU A 204 3.80 -14.27 -25.11
CA GLU A 204 3.80 -15.73 -24.92
C GLU A 204 2.65 -16.40 -25.71
N GLN A 205 1.45 -15.81 -25.69
CA GLN A 205 0.34 -16.28 -26.54
C GLN A 205 0.70 -16.23 -28.02
N LYS A 206 1.27 -15.12 -28.49
CA LYS A 206 1.67 -14.96 -29.90
C LYS A 206 2.71 -15.99 -30.30
N ALA A 207 3.70 -16.24 -29.48
CA ALA A 207 4.76 -17.21 -29.74
C ALA A 207 4.19 -18.65 -29.82
N ARG A 208 3.28 -19.03 -28.91
CA ARG A 208 2.65 -20.36 -28.93
C ARG A 208 1.73 -20.57 -30.14
N LEU A 209 0.97 -19.55 -30.53
CA LEU A 209 0.15 -19.59 -31.74
C LEU A 209 1.00 -19.65 -33.01
N ALA A 210 2.16 -19.00 -33.02
CA ALA A 210 3.10 -19.09 -34.13
C ALA A 210 3.68 -20.50 -34.26
N ALA A 211 4.12 -21.10 -33.17
CA ALA A 211 4.64 -22.47 -33.15
C ALA A 211 3.59 -23.52 -33.58
N LEU A 212 2.32 -23.31 -33.20
CA LEU A 212 1.22 -24.17 -33.65
C LEU A 212 1.02 -24.09 -35.18
N ARG A 213 1.06 -22.88 -35.74
CA ARG A 213 0.92 -22.66 -37.18
C ARG A 213 2.09 -23.23 -37.97
N GLU A 214 3.30 -23.08 -37.45
CA GLU A 214 4.51 -23.64 -38.04
C GLU A 214 4.43 -25.17 -38.10
N GLU A 215 3.99 -25.83 -37.01
CA GLU A 215 3.79 -27.27 -36.98
C GLU A 215 2.72 -27.73 -37.98
N GLU A 216 1.60 -26.99 -38.14
CA GLU A 216 0.57 -27.28 -39.12
C GLU A 216 1.13 -27.16 -40.53
N GLU A 217 1.88 -26.12 -40.87
CA GLU A 217 2.49 -25.90 -42.17
C GLU A 217 3.50 -27.01 -42.54
N GLU A 218 4.37 -27.38 -41.63
CA GLU A 218 5.35 -28.45 -41.81
C GLU A 218 4.69 -29.81 -42.08
N LYS A 219 3.71 -30.16 -41.23
CA LYS A 219 2.95 -31.40 -41.38
C LYS A 219 2.08 -31.39 -42.64
N GLY A 220 1.48 -30.26 -42.97
CA GLY A 220 0.73 -30.08 -44.21
C GLY A 220 1.59 -30.32 -45.43
N LYS A 221 2.81 -29.76 -45.48
CA LYS A 221 3.78 -30.01 -46.58
C LYS A 221 4.12 -31.49 -46.72
N MET A 222 4.32 -32.21 -45.61
CA MET A 222 4.58 -33.64 -45.57
C MET A 222 3.40 -34.41 -46.13
N ILE A 223 2.18 -34.13 -45.67
CA ILE A 223 0.97 -34.79 -46.14
C ILE A 223 0.79 -34.58 -47.67
N VAL A 224 0.98 -33.37 -48.15
CA VAL A 224 0.85 -33.04 -49.59
C VAL A 224 1.87 -33.82 -50.43
N ARG A 225 3.12 -33.98 -49.93
CA ARG A 225 4.16 -34.76 -50.61
C ARG A 225 3.77 -36.22 -50.70
N GLU A 226 3.39 -36.81 -49.54
CA GLU A 226 3.03 -38.24 -49.50
C GLU A 226 1.77 -38.54 -50.35
N ARG A 227 0.76 -37.68 -50.31
CA ARG A 227 -0.42 -37.77 -51.15
C ARG A 227 -0.05 -37.77 -52.66
N LYS A 228 0.89 -36.91 -53.05
CA LYS A 228 1.37 -36.87 -54.43
C LYS A 228 2.08 -38.15 -54.83
N ASN A 229 2.96 -38.69 -53.99
CA ASN A 229 3.64 -39.97 -54.21
C ASN A 229 2.65 -41.10 -54.42
N ILE A 230 1.63 -41.17 -53.58
CA ILE A 230 0.56 -42.19 -53.68
C ILE A 230 -0.23 -41.99 -55.00
N GLN A 231 -0.56 -40.76 -55.39
CA GLN A 231 -1.26 -40.44 -56.60
C GLN A 231 -0.46 -40.85 -57.87
N ASP A 232 0.85 -40.61 -57.84
CA ASP A 232 1.75 -41.03 -58.92
C ASP A 232 1.82 -42.56 -59.04
N GLN A 233 1.85 -43.28 -57.91
CA GLN A 233 1.76 -44.76 -57.90
C GLN A 233 0.44 -45.29 -58.45
N ILE A 234 -0.70 -44.69 -58.05
CA ILE A 234 -2.03 -45.03 -58.56
C ILE A 234 -2.06 -44.84 -60.08
N THR A 235 -1.51 -43.78 -60.60
CA THR A 235 -1.43 -43.51 -62.04
C THR A 235 -0.63 -44.58 -62.75
N SER A 236 0.57 -44.90 -62.24
CA SER A 236 1.47 -45.92 -62.79
C SER A 236 0.80 -47.34 -62.81
N PHE A 237 0.12 -47.72 -61.69
CA PHE A 237 -0.62 -48.98 -61.65
C PHE A 237 -1.79 -48.98 -62.63
N THR A 238 -2.49 -47.87 -62.78
CA THR A 238 -3.63 -47.74 -63.74
C THR A 238 -3.18 -47.92 -65.18
N GLU A 239 -2.06 -47.27 -65.56
CA GLU A 239 -1.46 -47.44 -66.87
C GLU A 239 -1.04 -48.88 -67.15
N SER A 240 -0.39 -49.54 -66.16
CA SER A 240 0.04 -50.92 -66.28
C SER A 240 -1.13 -51.91 -66.37
N ILE A 241 -2.18 -51.73 -65.57
CA ILE A 241 -3.41 -52.51 -65.66
C ILE A 241 -4.07 -52.34 -67.04
N THR A 242 -4.09 -51.11 -67.57
CA THR A 242 -4.63 -50.81 -68.89
C THR A 242 -3.82 -51.48 -70.00
N ALA A 243 -2.49 -51.42 -69.92
CA ALA A 243 -1.60 -52.11 -70.87
C ALA A 243 -1.76 -53.62 -70.85
N VAL A 244 -1.84 -54.23 -69.66
CA VAL A 244 -2.07 -55.66 -69.51
C VAL A 244 -3.45 -56.07 -70.07
N LYS A 245 -4.51 -55.32 -69.80
CA LYS A 245 -5.84 -55.55 -70.30
C LYS A 245 -5.89 -55.49 -71.86
N HIS A 246 -5.17 -54.50 -72.42
CA HIS A 246 -5.08 -54.38 -73.90
C HIS A 246 -4.32 -55.59 -74.50
N GLU A 247 -3.25 -56.05 -73.90
CA GLU A 247 -2.51 -57.21 -74.35
C GLU A 247 -3.37 -58.47 -74.36
N LEU A 248 -4.16 -58.67 -73.25
CA LEU A 248 -5.05 -59.82 -73.10
C LEU A 248 -6.16 -59.90 -74.17
N GLN A 249 -6.45 -58.84 -74.89
CA GLN A 249 -7.44 -58.79 -76.02
C GLN A 249 -6.82 -59.11 -77.35
N LYS A 250 -5.50 -59.30 -77.47
CA LYS A 250 -4.85 -59.63 -78.74
C LYS A 250 -5.06 -61.09 -79.11
N GLN A 251 -4.95 -61.35 -80.41
CA GLN A 251 -4.95 -62.76 -80.87
C GLN A 251 -3.69 -63.48 -80.45
N ASP A 252 -3.68 -64.86 -80.50
CA ASP A 252 -2.67 -65.78 -79.90
C ASP A 252 -1.24 -65.44 -80.32
N VAL A 253 -0.94 -65.22 -81.62
CA VAL A 253 0.44 -64.99 -82.09
C VAL A 253 0.97 -63.56 -81.66
N PRO A 254 0.26 -62.45 -81.84
CA PRO A 254 0.61 -61.15 -81.34
C PRO A 254 0.76 -61.17 -79.83
N PHE A 255 -0.10 -61.82 -79.06
CA PHE A 255 -0.03 -61.91 -77.57
C PHE A 255 1.23 -62.62 -77.15
N LEU A 256 1.58 -63.77 -77.69
CA LEU A 256 2.77 -64.54 -77.37
C LEU A 256 4.10 -63.77 -77.59
N LYS A 257 4.13 -62.90 -78.61
CA LYS A 257 5.28 -62.07 -78.97
C LYS A 257 5.54 -60.99 -77.87
N SER A 258 4.50 -60.42 -77.31
CA SER A 258 4.60 -59.34 -76.28
C SER A 258 4.56 -59.87 -74.84
N TYR A 259 4.10 -61.13 -74.62
CA TYR A 259 3.85 -61.72 -73.28
C TYR A 259 4.99 -61.54 -72.29
N LYS A 260 6.21 -61.96 -72.68
CA LYS A 260 7.38 -61.95 -71.77
C LYS A 260 7.70 -60.49 -71.31
N HIS A 261 7.59 -59.51 -72.18
CA HIS A 261 7.82 -58.11 -71.83
C HIS A 261 6.77 -57.60 -70.84
N ILE A 262 5.50 -57.79 -71.13
CA ILE A 262 4.38 -57.33 -70.30
C ILE A 262 4.39 -58.07 -68.96
N GLN A 263 4.66 -59.38 -68.92
CA GLN A 263 4.78 -60.17 -67.71
C GLN A 263 5.90 -59.66 -66.83
N THR A 264 7.05 -59.29 -67.37
CA THR A 264 8.19 -58.78 -66.59
C THR A 264 7.86 -57.39 -66.01
N SER A 265 7.28 -56.52 -66.82
CA SER A 265 6.88 -55.19 -66.38
C SER A 265 5.78 -55.21 -65.30
N SER A 266 4.72 -56.01 -65.50
CA SER A 266 3.65 -56.12 -64.50
C SER A 266 4.12 -56.80 -63.20
N ARG A 267 4.97 -57.85 -63.28
CA ARG A 267 5.53 -58.46 -62.08
C ARG A 267 6.42 -57.52 -61.28
N ALA A 268 7.21 -56.67 -61.91
CA ALA A 268 8.02 -55.66 -61.24
C ALA A 268 7.16 -54.72 -60.45
N GLN A 269 5.98 -54.34 -60.93
CA GLN A 269 5.06 -53.49 -60.17
C GLN A 269 4.31 -54.28 -59.07
N CYS A 270 3.94 -55.54 -59.29
CA CYS A 270 3.32 -56.38 -58.28
C CYS A 270 4.25 -56.69 -57.07
N THR A 271 5.53 -56.53 -57.24
CA THR A 271 6.51 -56.72 -56.14
C THR A 271 6.84 -55.44 -55.38
N GLN A 272 6.26 -54.29 -55.73
CA GLN A 272 6.40 -53.08 -54.96
C GLN A 272 5.69 -53.26 -53.62
N LEU A 273 6.29 -52.66 -52.56
CA LEU A 273 5.70 -52.68 -51.22
C LEU A 273 4.41 -51.87 -51.19
N ASP A 274 3.42 -52.36 -50.46
CA ASP A 274 2.17 -51.62 -50.25
C ASP A 274 2.42 -50.27 -49.58
N PRO A 275 1.79 -49.21 -50.01
CA PRO A 275 1.96 -47.89 -49.41
C PRO A 275 1.48 -47.93 -47.97
N GLN A 276 2.28 -47.33 -47.07
CA GLN A 276 1.98 -47.23 -45.66
C GLN A 276 1.65 -45.80 -45.28
N LEU A 277 0.70 -45.59 -44.33
CA LEU A 277 0.44 -44.29 -43.79
C LEU A 277 1.63 -43.81 -42.94
N VAL A 278 2.02 -42.56 -43.13
CA VAL A 278 3.09 -41.93 -42.32
C VAL A 278 2.52 -41.57 -40.95
N SER A 279 3.23 -41.94 -39.92
CA SER A 279 2.87 -41.60 -38.54
C SER A 279 3.24 -40.17 -38.21
N GLY A 280 2.56 -39.54 -37.22
CA GLY A 280 2.90 -38.20 -36.71
C GLY A 280 2.46 -37.04 -37.60
N VAL A 281 1.58 -37.28 -38.55
CA VAL A 281 1.10 -36.21 -39.49
C VAL A 281 0.06 -35.27 -38.88
N LEU A 282 -0.56 -35.65 -37.76
CA LEU A 282 -1.52 -34.79 -37.08
C LEU A 282 -0.80 -33.84 -36.10
N ILE A 283 -1.40 -32.69 -35.84
CA ILE A 283 -0.91 -31.73 -34.83
C ILE A 283 -0.83 -32.44 -33.46
N ASP A 284 0.28 -32.20 -32.76
CA ASP A 284 0.45 -32.69 -31.37
C ASP A 284 -0.27 -31.74 -30.42
N VAL A 285 -1.58 -31.92 -30.27
CA VAL A 285 -2.43 -31.13 -29.39
C VAL A 285 -1.98 -31.22 -27.93
N ALA A 286 -1.48 -32.39 -27.50
CA ALA A 286 -0.99 -32.57 -26.13
C ALA A 286 0.26 -31.74 -25.84
N LYS A 287 1.17 -31.61 -26.80
CA LYS A 287 2.34 -30.72 -26.75
C LYS A 287 1.94 -29.27 -26.54
N HIS A 288 0.90 -28.79 -27.24
CA HIS A 288 0.49 -27.37 -27.21
C HIS A 288 -0.40 -27.05 -26.01
N LEU A 289 -1.34 -27.90 -25.62
CA LEU A 289 -2.30 -27.64 -24.55
C LEU A 289 -1.95 -28.28 -23.21
N GLY A 290 -1.08 -29.30 -23.19
CA GLY A 290 -0.72 -30.01 -21.95
C GLY A 290 -0.07 -29.09 -20.95
N ASN A 291 -0.69 -28.96 -19.76
CA ASN A 291 -0.24 -28.07 -18.68
C ASN A 291 0.04 -26.63 -19.13
N LEU A 292 -0.74 -26.11 -20.08
CA LEU A 292 -0.49 -24.80 -20.69
C LEU A 292 -0.35 -23.69 -19.64
N GLN A 293 -1.28 -23.61 -18.67
CA GLN A 293 -1.25 -22.60 -17.62
C GLN A 293 0.01 -22.71 -16.75
N PHE A 294 0.40 -23.93 -16.37
CA PHE A 294 1.59 -24.17 -15.59
C PHE A 294 2.86 -23.74 -16.34
N ARG A 295 2.99 -24.07 -17.62
CA ARG A 295 4.16 -23.69 -18.43
C ARG A 295 4.25 -22.17 -18.64
N VAL A 296 3.12 -21.48 -18.75
CA VAL A 296 3.10 -20.00 -18.82
C VAL A 296 3.52 -19.40 -17.49
N TRP A 297 2.98 -19.94 -16.39
CA TRP A 297 3.34 -19.50 -15.04
C TRP A 297 4.84 -19.75 -14.73
N GLU A 298 5.39 -20.92 -15.10
CA GLU A 298 6.79 -21.25 -14.93
C GLU A 298 7.72 -20.25 -15.64
N LYS A 299 7.39 -19.86 -16.88
CA LYS A 299 8.12 -18.81 -17.58
C LYS A 299 7.95 -17.42 -16.95
N MET A 300 6.78 -17.12 -16.43
CA MET A 300 6.49 -15.85 -15.78
C MET A 300 7.31 -15.66 -14.51
N GLN A 301 7.63 -16.74 -13.79
CA GLN A 301 8.47 -16.66 -12.58
C GLN A 301 9.84 -16.02 -12.85
N GLY A 302 10.42 -16.25 -14.02
CA GLY A 302 11.73 -15.67 -14.39
C GLY A 302 11.74 -14.15 -14.54
N MET A 303 10.57 -13.49 -14.59
CA MET A 303 10.45 -12.04 -14.67
C MET A 303 9.89 -11.41 -13.38
N ILE A 304 9.51 -12.22 -12.39
CA ILE A 304 9.00 -11.74 -11.11
C ILE A 304 10.15 -11.71 -10.11
N ASN A 305 10.41 -10.51 -9.60
CA ASN A 305 11.40 -10.29 -8.56
C ASN A 305 10.69 -10.30 -7.20
N TYR A 306 11.25 -11.01 -6.25
CA TYR A 306 10.82 -10.99 -4.86
C TYR A 306 11.90 -10.39 -3.98
N THR A 307 11.53 -9.38 -3.21
CA THR A 307 12.41 -8.77 -2.22
C THR A 307 11.80 -8.97 -0.84
N PRO A 308 12.55 -9.56 0.12
CA PRO A 308 11.99 -9.94 1.42
C PRO A 308 11.68 -8.75 2.34
N VAL A 309 12.21 -7.59 2.02
CA VAL A 309 11.97 -6.33 2.75
C VAL A 309 11.68 -5.22 1.74
N ILE A 310 10.58 -4.51 1.93
CA ILE A 310 10.18 -3.33 1.16
C ILE A 310 10.25 -2.12 2.09
N LEU A 311 10.81 -1.01 1.61
CA LEU A 311 10.95 0.22 2.38
C LEU A 311 9.61 0.97 2.49
N ASP A 312 9.34 1.58 3.65
CA ASP A 312 8.15 2.40 3.86
C ASP A 312 8.46 3.89 3.65
N PRO A 313 7.96 4.52 2.56
CA PRO A 313 8.18 5.92 2.26
C PRO A 313 7.65 6.87 3.33
N ASN A 314 6.65 6.45 4.12
CA ASN A 314 6.07 7.27 5.18
C ASN A 314 6.99 7.40 6.40
N THR A 315 7.96 6.49 6.56
CA THR A 315 8.97 6.55 7.62
C THR A 315 10.22 7.33 7.22
N ALA A 316 10.43 7.53 5.91
CA ALA A 316 11.65 8.07 5.37
C ALA A 316 11.88 9.54 5.74
N TYR A 317 13.10 9.89 6.15
CA TYR A 317 13.52 11.28 6.36
C TYR A 317 13.49 12.06 5.03
N GLY A 318 13.20 13.36 5.10
CA GLY A 318 12.94 14.20 3.93
C GLY A 318 14.09 14.35 2.92
N THR A 319 15.33 13.96 3.24
CA THR A 319 16.44 13.96 2.27
C THR A 319 16.63 12.62 1.58
N LEU A 320 15.84 11.60 1.92
CA LEU A 320 15.93 10.28 1.30
C LEU A 320 15.03 10.20 0.07
N SER A 321 15.57 9.58 -0.99
CA SER A 321 14.84 9.15 -2.18
C SER A 321 14.79 7.64 -2.20
N LEU A 322 13.60 7.08 -2.41
CA LEU A 322 13.39 5.65 -2.57
C LEU A 322 13.17 5.34 -4.05
N SER A 323 13.62 4.15 -4.48
CA SER A 323 13.30 3.64 -5.82
C SER A 323 11.79 3.36 -5.97
N ASP A 324 11.30 3.31 -7.20
CA ASP A 324 9.89 3.05 -7.50
C ASP A 324 9.41 1.69 -6.97
N ASP A 325 10.30 0.69 -6.91
CA ASP A 325 10.05 -0.64 -6.36
C ASP A 325 10.27 -0.72 -4.84
N LEU A 326 10.63 0.40 -4.19
CA LEU A 326 10.85 0.52 -2.75
C LEU A 326 11.93 -0.43 -2.20
N THR A 327 12.89 -0.82 -3.02
CA THR A 327 13.98 -1.75 -2.65
C THR A 327 15.31 -1.05 -2.45
N SER A 328 15.45 0.20 -2.85
CA SER A 328 16.68 0.97 -2.64
C SER A 328 16.41 2.36 -2.09
N VAL A 329 17.38 2.89 -1.36
CA VAL A 329 17.37 4.24 -0.81
C VAL A 329 18.68 4.93 -1.09
N SER A 330 18.57 6.17 -1.57
CA SER A 330 19.66 7.10 -1.79
C SER A 330 19.42 8.42 -1.08
N GLN A 331 20.45 9.22 -0.91
CA GLN A 331 20.33 10.54 -0.31
C GLN A 331 20.30 11.62 -1.38
N MET A 332 19.31 12.51 -1.29
CA MET A 332 19.19 13.69 -2.13
C MET A 332 20.00 14.86 -1.55
N GLY A 333 20.49 15.74 -2.41
CA GLY A 333 21.20 16.95 -1.99
C GLY A 333 20.32 18.01 -1.34
N SER A 334 18.97 17.89 -1.40
CA SER A 334 18.00 18.81 -0.84
C SER A 334 16.92 18.08 -0.08
N LYS A 335 16.40 18.72 0.97
CA LYS A 335 15.27 18.19 1.75
C LYS A 335 13.96 18.41 0.99
N GLN A 336 13.19 17.35 0.80
CA GLN A 336 11.84 17.39 0.25
C GLN A 336 10.88 17.99 1.29
N HIS A 337 9.87 18.71 0.83
CA HIS A 337 8.77 19.13 1.69
C HIS A 337 7.78 17.98 1.84
N LEU A 338 7.91 17.24 2.95
CA LEU A 338 7.08 16.11 3.32
C LEU A 338 6.33 16.44 4.61
N PRO A 339 5.07 15.98 4.78
CA PRO A 339 4.32 16.21 6.01
C PRO A 339 4.97 15.52 7.20
N ASP A 340 4.81 16.11 8.37
CA ASP A 340 5.28 15.56 9.64
C ASP A 340 4.26 14.55 10.21
N ASN A 341 4.11 13.39 9.56
CA ASN A 341 3.33 12.28 10.10
C ASN A 341 4.07 11.57 11.24
N LEU A 342 3.36 10.83 12.09
CA LEU A 342 3.93 10.20 13.28
C LEU A 342 5.06 9.20 12.96
N GLU A 343 4.95 8.51 11.83
CA GLU A 343 5.89 7.48 11.39
C GLU A 343 7.21 8.06 10.86
N ARG A 344 7.21 9.33 10.39
CA ARG A 344 8.35 9.92 9.71
C ARG A 344 9.49 10.25 10.67
N ASN A 345 10.69 9.87 10.27
CA ASN A 345 11.91 10.30 10.95
C ASN A 345 12.22 11.77 10.60
N MET A 346 12.49 12.58 11.62
CA MET A 346 12.64 14.03 11.43
C MET A 346 14.05 14.56 11.69
N ILE A 347 14.94 13.75 12.25
CA ILE A 347 16.29 14.16 12.69
C ILE A 347 17.38 13.50 11.83
N TYR A 348 17.28 12.19 11.60
CA TYR A 348 18.32 11.42 10.91
C TYR A 348 17.79 10.85 9.59
N ALA A 349 18.69 10.66 8.63
CA ALA A 349 18.39 10.04 7.34
C ALA A 349 18.11 8.53 7.49
N ILE A 350 16.96 8.22 8.09
CA ILE A 350 16.47 6.87 8.42
C ILE A 350 15.25 6.55 7.59
N VAL A 351 15.15 5.29 7.16
CA VAL A 351 13.94 4.65 6.63
C VAL A 351 13.79 3.26 7.24
N LEU A 352 12.55 2.82 7.45
CA LEU A 352 12.23 1.49 7.98
C LEU A 352 11.62 0.61 6.89
N GLY A 353 11.68 -0.71 7.09
CA GLY A 353 10.87 -1.64 6.32
C GLY A 353 9.37 -1.45 6.58
N SER A 354 8.55 -1.80 5.61
CA SER A 354 7.08 -1.66 5.71
C SER A 354 6.46 -2.70 6.65
N GLU A 355 7.12 -3.83 6.84
CA GLU A 355 6.66 -4.91 7.71
C GLU A 355 7.57 -5.03 8.94
N GLY A 356 6.93 -5.14 10.12
CA GLY A 356 7.59 -5.45 11.37
C GLY A 356 7.37 -6.90 11.78
N PHE A 357 8.38 -7.50 12.37
CA PHE A 357 8.42 -8.90 12.78
C PHE A 357 8.23 -9.02 14.30
N SER A 358 7.37 -9.96 14.72
CA SER A 358 7.08 -10.26 16.13
C SER A 358 7.26 -11.74 16.48
N SER A 359 7.70 -12.57 15.55
CA SER A 359 7.98 -14.01 15.75
C SER A 359 8.77 -14.56 14.56
N GLY A 360 9.35 -15.74 14.71
CA GLY A 360 9.97 -16.51 13.64
C GLY A 360 11.35 -16.03 13.22
N MET A 361 11.80 -16.58 12.08
CA MET A 361 13.12 -16.30 11.51
C MET A 361 12.99 -15.56 10.20
N HIS A 362 13.65 -14.41 10.07
CA HIS A 362 13.64 -13.57 8.90
C HIS A 362 15.06 -13.24 8.45
N SER A 363 15.28 -13.15 7.15
CA SER A 363 16.59 -12.76 6.65
C SER A 363 16.48 -11.97 5.35
N TRP A 364 17.36 -11.02 5.18
CA TRP A 364 17.51 -10.22 3.95
C TRP A 364 18.96 -9.87 3.75
N GLU A 365 19.30 -9.59 2.51
CA GLU A 365 20.60 -9.14 2.10
C GLU A 365 20.54 -7.69 1.62
N VAL A 366 21.56 -6.93 1.95
CA VAL A 366 21.67 -5.51 1.63
C VAL A 366 23.00 -5.25 0.97
N HIS A 367 22.99 -4.73 -0.23
CA HIS A 367 24.19 -4.18 -0.87
C HIS A 367 24.38 -2.73 -0.47
N VAL A 368 25.61 -2.38 -0.15
CA VAL A 368 26.00 -1.01 0.19
C VAL A 368 27.21 -0.62 -0.64
N GLU A 369 27.18 0.58 -1.17
CA GLU A 369 28.34 1.15 -1.81
C GLU A 369 29.37 1.53 -0.75
N VAL A 370 30.60 1.04 -0.89
CA VAL A 370 31.65 1.19 0.11
C VAL A 370 32.70 2.17 -0.42
N GLY A 371 32.63 3.42 0.02
CA GLY A 371 33.68 4.43 -0.14
C GLY A 371 34.41 4.71 1.18
N ASP A 372 35.56 5.38 1.13
CA ASP A 372 36.34 5.71 2.32
C ASP A 372 35.63 6.66 3.30
N HIS A 373 34.63 7.39 2.81
CA HIS A 373 33.81 8.32 3.59
C HIS A 373 32.37 7.84 3.77
N SER A 374 32.05 6.59 3.39
CA SER A 374 30.70 6.03 3.55
C SER A 374 30.28 6.00 5.00
N HIS A 375 29.04 6.41 5.25
CA HIS A 375 28.42 6.38 6.56
C HIS A 375 27.01 5.79 6.45
N TRP A 376 26.83 4.60 7.00
CA TRP A 376 25.53 3.93 6.99
C TRP A 376 25.30 3.05 8.22
N TYR A 377 24.03 2.72 8.45
CA TYR A 377 23.58 1.78 9.48
C TYR A 377 22.61 0.80 8.86
N ILE A 378 22.71 -0.47 9.21
CA ILE A 378 21.83 -1.54 8.76
C ILE A 378 21.54 -2.46 9.94
N GLY A 379 20.27 -2.84 10.12
CA GLY A 379 19.85 -3.75 11.19
C GLY A 379 18.35 -3.79 11.38
N VAL A 380 17.93 -3.79 12.64
CA VAL A 380 16.52 -3.72 13.06
C VAL A 380 16.34 -2.65 14.14
N ALA A 381 15.14 -2.11 14.22
CA ALA A 381 14.74 -1.14 15.25
C ALA A 381 13.36 -1.49 15.81
N LYS A 382 13.10 -1.17 17.07
CA LYS A 382 11.77 -1.29 17.70
C LYS A 382 10.73 -0.41 17.02
N GLU A 383 9.46 -0.80 17.15
CA GLU A 383 8.33 0.05 16.74
C GLU A 383 8.33 1.39 17.48
N SER A 384 8.64 1.38 18.76
CA SER A 384 8.60 2.53 19.70
C SER A 384 9.83 3.44 19.66
N ILE A 385 10.72 3.35 18.65
CA ILE A 385 11.88 4.24 18.55
C ILE A 385 11.47 5.72 18.50
N ASN A 386 12.32 6.58 19.06
CA ASN A 386 12.12 8.02 18.98
C ASN A 386 12.42 8.54 17.58
N ARG A 387 11.38 8.87 16.83
CA ARG A 387 11.47 9.35 15.43
C ARG A 387 11.58 10.87 15.32
N LYS A 388 11.27 11.59 16.39
CA LYS A 388 11.21 13.07 16.45
C LYS A 388 12.33 13.70 17.27
N GLY A 389 13.07 12.90 18.01
CA GLY A 389 14.16 13.33 18.87
C GLY A 389 15.49 12.67 18.54
N GLU A 390 16.55 13.18 19.18
CA GLU A 390 17.88 12.56 19.11
C GLU A 390 17.90 11.24 19.88
N ALA A 391 18.50 10.20 19.29
CA ALA A 391 18.75 8.94 19.95
C ALA A 391 20.07 8.32 19.44
N SER A 392 20.78 7.64 20.33
CA SER A 392 21.93 6.83 19.93
C SER A 392 21.46 5.51 19.33
N VAL A 393 22.16 5.02 18.30
CA VAL A 393 21.84 3.74 17.66
C VAL A 393 22.50 2.61 18.45
N THR A 394 21.86 2.27 19.58
CA THR A 394 22.29 1.20 20.50
C THR A 394 21.07 0.40 21.00
N PRO A 395 21.24 -0.81 21.51
CA PRO A 395 20.14 -1.64 22.04
C PRO A 395 19.29 -0.97 23.13
N GLU A 396 19.90 -0.14 23.98
CA GLU A 396 19.19 0.61 25.02
C GLU A 396 18.12 1.54 24.45
N TYR A 397 18.36 2.09 23.26
CA TYR A 397 17.41 2.94 22.53
C TYR A 397 16.58 2.18 21.50
N GLY A 398 16.66 0.83 21.49
CA GLY A 398 15.87 -0.03 20.64
C GLY A 398 16.43 -0.25 19.22
N TYR A 399 17.73 -0.17 19.04
CA TYR A 399 18.38 -0.40 17.76
C TYR A 399 19.42 -1.52 17.85
N TRP A 400 19.31 -2.52 17.02
CA TRP A 400 20.30 -3.60 16.85
C TRP A 400 20.85 -3.50 15.41
N ALA A 401 21.86 -2.68 15.24
CA ALA A 401 22.41 -2.37 13.93
C ALA A 401 23.94 -2.37 13.92
N ILE A 402 24.52 -2.74 12.78
CA ILE A 402 25.90 -2.46 12.47
C ILE A 402 26.02 -1.14 11.73
N LYS A 403 27.09 -0.40 11.98
CA LYS A 403 27.38 0.88 11.31
C LYS A 403 28.77 0.89 10.69
N LEU A 404 28.87 1.52 9.53
CA LEU A 404 30.13 1.97 8.98
C LEU A 404 30.24 3.49 9.16
N LYS A 405 31.32 3.96 9.74
CA LYS A 405 31.64 5.38 9.86
C LYS A 405 33.14 5.58 9.79
N SER A 406 33.59 6.47 8.90
CA SER A 406 35.04 6.77 8.71
C SER A 406 35.88 5.50 8.58
N ALA A 407 35.46 4.58 7.71
CA ALA A 407 36.07 3.29 7.41
C ALA A 407 36.13 2.29 8.59
N LYS A 408 35.45 2.57 9.71
CA LYS A 408 35.36 1.68 10.88
C LYS A 408 33.98 1.06 11.01
N TYR A 409 33.95 -0.25 11.18
CA TYR A 409 32.71 -0.99 11.45
C TYR A 409 32.49 -1.06 12.98
N ASN A 410 31.26 -0.81 13.39
CA ASN A 410 30.89 -0.86 14.81
C ASN A 410 29.51 -1.53 14.98
N ALA A 411 29.32 -2.16 16.14
CA ALA A 411 28.04 -2.66 16.61
C ALA A 411 27.77 -2.03 17.99
N GLY A 412 26.82 -1.10 18.06
CA GLY A 412 26.71 -0.19 19.21
C GLY A 412 28.02 0.57 19.43
N ASP A 413 28.60 0.46 20.61
CA ASP A 413 29.88 1.08 20.99
C ASP A 413 31.10 0.19 20.69
N LYS A 414 30.88 -1.07 20.31
CA LYS A 414 31.95 -2.02 20.03
C LYS A 414 32.49 -1.85 18.61
N THR A 415 33.79 -1.59 18.45
CA THR A 415 34.46 -1.60 17.14
C THR A 415 34.68 -3.04 16.68
N LEU A 416 34.35 -3.31 15.44
CA LEU A 416 34.49 -4.61 14.77
C LEU A 416 35.73 -4.61 13.89
N THR A 417 36.59 -5.63 14.06
CA THR A 417 37.74 -5.83 13.18
C THR A 417 37.40 -6.87 12.12
N LEU A 418 37.17 -6.42 10.88
CA LEU A 418 36.85 -7.27 9.76
C LEU A 418 38.10 -7.54 8.91
N LYS A 419 38.23 -8.76 8.41
CA LYS A 419 39.35 -9.17 7.52
C LYS A 419 39.30 -8.47 6.16
N ARG A 420 38.12 -8.11 5.71
CA ARG A 420 37.86 -7.35 4.46
C ARG A 420 36.64 -6.44 4.67
N ARG A 421 36.44 -5.50 3.76
CA ARG A 421 35.24 -4.66 3.72
C ARG A 421 34.13 -5.40 2.93
N PRO A 422 33.04 -5.83 3.59
CA PRO A 422 31.91 -6.46 2.91
C PRO A 422 31.18 -5.43 2.03
N ARG A 423 30.79 -5.84 0.82
CA ARG A 423 29.91 -5.06 -0.08
C ARG A 423 28.45 -5.44 0.08
N GLY A 424 28.19 -6.60 0.64
CA GLY A 424 26.88 -7.10 0.95
C GLY A 424 26.81 -7.56 2.41
N ILE A 425 25.75 -7.18 3.09
CA ILE A 425 25.46 -7.55 4.48
C ILE A 425 24.19 -8.39 4.50
N LYS A 426 24.29 -9.63 4.98
CA LYS A 426 23.12 -10.43 5.28
C LYS A 426 22.73 -10.22 6.74
N VAL A 427 21.51 -9.75 6.95
CA VAL A 427 20.89 -9.63 8.27
C VAL A 427 19.99 -10.84 8.48
N GLN A 428 20.10 -11.44 9.67
CA GLN A 428 19.27 -12.56 10.11
C GLN A 428 18.69 -12.24 11.48
N LEU A 429 17.37 -12.14 11.54
CA LEU A 429 16.58 -11.98 12.76
C LEU A 429 15.98 -13.33 13.14
N ASP A 430 16.36 -13.87 14.29
CA ASP A 430 15.67 -14.97 14.96
C ASP A 430 14.95 -14.35 16.16
N TYR A 431 13.70 -13.92 15.92
CA TYR A 431 12.93 -13.17 16.92
C TYR A 431 12.70 -14.00 18.17
N ASP A 432 12.34 -15.28 18.00
CA ASP A 432 11.95 -16.17 19.10
C ASP A 432 13.14 -16.52 20.01
N ARG A 433 14.37 -16.51 19.45
CA ARG A 433 15.61 -16.72 20.22
C ARG A 433 16.31 -15.44 20.62
N GLY A 434 15.71 -14.28 20.32
CA GLY A 434 16.27 -12.98 20.67
C GLY A 434 17.61 -12.68 19.98
N LYS A 435 17.79 -13.04 18.70
CA LYS A 435 19.08 -12.89 18.00
C LYS A 435 18.95 -12.03 16.76
N VAL A 436 19.86 -11.06 16.62
CA VAL A 436 20.08 -10.34 15.35
C VAL A 436 21.52 -10.58 14.93
N SER A 437 21.73 -11.29 13.84
CA SER A 437 23.05 -11.70 13.35
C SER A 437 23.35 -11.05 12.00
N PHE A 438 24.62 -10.69 11.80
CA PHE A 438 25.13 -10.05 10.60
C PHE A 438 26.24 -10.89 9.99
N TYR A 439 26.19 -11.08 8.69
CA TYR A 439 27.16 -11.85 7.93
C TYR A 439 27.60 -11.08 6.70
N ASP A 440 28.84 -11.28 6.25
CA ASP A 440 29.26 -10.90 4.90
C ASP A 440 28.51 -11.82 3.90
N SER A 441 27.68 -11.23 3.02
CA SER A 441 26.84 -12.02 2.12
C SER A 441 27.62 -12.87 1.13
N LYS A 442 28.88 -12.48 0.79
CA LYS A 442 29.70 -13.17 -0.20
C LYS A 442 30.10 -14.58 0.23
N ASP A 443 30.44 -14.79 1.50
CA ASP A 443 30.97 -16.06 2.01
C ASP A 443 30.37 -16.49 3.35
N MET A 444 29.32 -15.79 3.78
CA MET A 444 28.63 -16.04 5.06
C MET A 444 29.55 -15.92 6.28
N THR A 445 30.68 -15.17 6.16
CA THR A 445 31.52 -14.87 7.29
C THR A 445 30.75 -14.08 8.33
N HIS A 446 30.70 -14.59 9.56
CA HIS A 446 30.02 -13.93 10.69
C HIS A 446 30.71 -12.59 11.03
N ILE A 447 29.89 -11.53 11.14
CA ILE A 447 30.35 -10.18 11.51
C ILE A 447 30.06 -9.89 12.97
N HIS A 448 28.79 -9.99 13.37
CA HIS A 448 28.33 -9.71 14.72
C HIS A 448 26.99 -10.38 15.03
N THR A 449 26.71 -10.64 16.31
CA THR A 449 25.39 -11.07 16.77
C THR A 449 25.04 -10.30 18.06
N TYR A 450 23.88 -9.67 18.05
CA TYR A 450 23.21 -9.21 19.26
C TYR A 450 22.36 -10.33 19.82
N ASN A 451 22.33 -10.41 21.17
CA ASN A 451 21.41 -11.28 21.90
C ASN A 451 20.62 -10.41 22.86
N ASP A 452 19.31 -10.45 22.78
CA ASP A 452 18.41 -9.65 23.60
C ASP A 452 17.04 -10.35 23.73
N THR A 453 16.13 -9.79 24.52
CA THR A 453 14.75 -10.25 24.62
C THR A 453 13.84 -9.23 23.97
N PHE A 454 13.20 -9.61 22.87
CA PHE A 454 12.32 -8.72 22.14
C PHE A 454 10.90 -8.78 22.72
N THR A 455 10.30 -7.61 22.95
CA THR A 455 8.97 -7.48 23.56
C THR A 455 7.97 -6.75 22.67
N GLU A 456 8.43 -6.21 21.53
CA GLU A 456 7.64 -5.48 20.57
C GLU A 456 8.12 -5.77 19.15
N LYS A 457 7.36 -5.34 18.13
CA LYS A 457 7.75 -5.54 16.73
C LYS A 457 9.09 -4.90 16.42
N LEU A 458 9.89 -5.62 15.63
CA LEU A 458 11.15 -5.15 15.09
C LEU A 458 11.01 -4.90 13.59
N TYR A 459 11.36 -3.71 13.16
CA TYR A 459 11.34 -3.30 11.77
C TYR A 459 12.75 -3.34 11.17
N PRO A 460 12.94 -3.78 9.94
CA PRO A 460 14.19 -3.55 9.20
C PRO A 460 14.56 -2.08 9.22
N TYR A 461 15.81 -1.79 9.54
CA TYR A 461 16.31 -0.43 9.79
C TYR A 461 17.47 -0.11 8.86
N PHE A 462 17.37 1.04 8.18
CA PHE A 462 18.37 1.54 7.25
C PHE A 462 18.61 3.02 7.47
N SER A 463 19.88 3.43 7.42
CA SER A 463 20.24 4.83 7.48
C SER A 463 21.48 5.10 6.61
N THR A 464 21.44 6.19 5.87
CA THR A 464 22.55 6.67 5.04
C THR A 464 23.46 7.65 5.79
N GLY A 465 23.34 7.73 7.12
CA GLY A 465 24.15 8.60 7.95
C GLY A 465 23.47 9.94 8.28
N LYS A 466 24.27 10.99 8.50
CA LYS A 466 23.74 12.31 8.85
C LYS A 466 23.49 13.12 7.59
N ALA A 467 22.35 13.80 7.51
CA ALA A 467 22.06 14.74 6.41
C ALA A 467 23.14 15.81 6.33
N GLY A 468 23.78 15.96 5.14
CA GLY A 468 24.86 16.94 4.90
C GLY A 468 26.27 16.37 4.87
N ASP A 469 26.48 15.06 5.11
CA ASP A 469 27.75 14.40 4.85
C ASP A 469 28.01 14.32 3.33
N ALA A 470 29.24 14.52 2.89
CA ALA A 470 29.57 14.77 1.46
C ALA A 470 29.43 13.56 0.53
N ILE A 471 29.34 12.32 1.05
CA ILE A 471 29.21 11.09 0.27
C ILE A 471 28.26 10.15 1.01
N HIS A 472 27.10 9.92 0.39
CA HIS A 472 26.10 9.01 0.91
C HIS A 472 26.04 7.76 0.03
N PRO A 473 26.27 6.56 0.60
CA PRO A 473 26.13 5.33 -0.13
C PRO A 473 24.68 5.01 -0.43
N ASP A 474 24.41 4.54 -1.64
CA ASP A 474 23.16 3.91 -1.95
C ASP A 474 23.06 2.57 -1.17
N ILE A 475 21.91 2.35 -0.58
CA ILE A 475 21.58 1.10 0.11
C ILE A 475 20.54 0.39 -0.75
N GLN A 476 20.86 -0.82 -1.20
CA GLN A 476 19.96 -1.65 -2.01
C GLN A 476 19.66 -2.97 -1.30
N ILE A 477 18.38 -3.29 -1.14
CA ILE A 477 17.92 -4.57 -0.64
C ILE A 477 17.91 -5.56 -1.81
N CYS A 478 18.58 -6.70 -1.63
CA CYS A 478 18.74 -7.69 -2.68
C CYS A 478 17.46 -8.52 -2.85
N GLN A 479 17.23 -8.93 -4.09
CA GLN A 479 16.20 -9.91 -4.40
C GLN A 479 16.59 -11.27 -3.83
N SER A 480 15.59 -12.03 -3.43
CA SER A 480 15.74 -13.42 -3.00
C SER A 480 15.20 -14.37 -4.07
N GLU A 481 15.92 -15.45 -4.34
CA GLU A 481 15.41 -16.51 -5.19
C GLU A 481 14.21 -17.18 -4.52
N VAL A 482 13.09 -17.24 -5.23
CA VAL A 482 11.90 -17.99 -4.79
C VAL A 482 11.98 -19.38 -5.40
N SER A 483 12.43 -20.37 -4.63
CA SER A 483 12.36 -21.77 -5.05
C SER A 483 11.00 -22.36 -4.66
N LEU A 484 10.19 -22.70 -5.67
CA LEU A 484 8.91 -23.39 -5.47
C LEU A 484 9.12 -24.89 -5.58
N THR A 485 9.02 -25.59 -4.46
CA THR A 485 9.04 -27.05 -4.43
C THR A 485 7.62 -27.56 -4.69
N VAL A 486 7.38 -28.12 -5.86
CA VAL A 486 6.14 -28.86 -6.12
C VAL A 486 6.17 -30.13 -5.27
N LYS A 487 5.40 -30.19 -4.20
CA LYS A 487 5.17 -31.45 -3.48
C LYS A 487 4.34 -32.34 -4.39
N SER A 488 4.98 -33.36 -4.98
CA SER A 488 4.24 -34.45 -5.59
C SER A 488 3.47 -35.16 -4.49
N PHE A 489 2.15 -35.09 -4.54
CA PHE A 489 1.32 -35.99 -3.75
C PHE A 489 1.50 -37.39 -4.33
N GLN A 490 2.16 -38.29 -3.60
CA GLN A 490 2.10 -39.71 -3.79
C GLN A 490 0.79 -40.25 -3.25
#